data_e78e48263b564f4903b88b7134762a63
#
_entry.id   e78e48263b564f4903b88b7134762a63
#
_cell.length_a   1.000
_cell.length_b   1.000
_cell.length_c   1.000
_cell.angle_alpha   90.00
_cell.angle_beta   90.00
_cell.angle_gamma   90.00
#
_symmetry.space_group_name_H-M   'P 1'
#
loop_
_entity.id
_entity.type
_entity.pdbx_description
1 polymer ?
#
loop_
_entity_poly.entity_id
_entity_poly.type
_entity_poly.pdbx_seq_one_letter_code
_entity_poly.pdbx_strand_id
1 'polypeptide(L)'
;MEATMARAIYKQMEIGKAYSTADLSRLIGDDYYKYIPVNQHPGQPDGYPVSKGISDEMWKVVNAGFAKTYTKKETLANVRGLKHGATPKSFTDYTIRYWVRTR
;
A
#
# COMPACT_ATOMS: atom_id res chain seq x y z
N MET A 1 -10.38 14.72 -11.65
CA MET A 1 -10.46 13.78 -10.52
C MET A 1 -10.88 14.53 -9.28
N GLU A 2 -11.93 14.08 -8.62
CA GLU A 2 -12.41 14.70 -7.40
C GLU A 2 -11.43 14.53 -6.24
N ALA A 3 -11.64 15.27 -5.14
CA ALA A 3 -10.83 15.14 -3.93
C ALA A 3 -11.12 13.81 -3.22
N THR A 4 -10.54 12.73 -3.73
CA THR A 4 -10.70 11.36 -3.25
C THR A 4 -9.40 10.86 -2.67
N MET A 5 -9.45 9.72 -1.97
CA MET A 5 -8.25 9.05 -1.49
C MET A 5 -7.31 8.70 -2.66
N ALA A 6 -7.85 8.25 -3.78
CA ALA A 6 -7.06 7.95 -4.98
C ALA A 6 -6.23 9.16 -5.41
N ARG A 7 -6.85 10.34 -5.48
CA ARG A 7 -6.15 11.57 -5.85
C ARG A 7 -5.13 11.98 -4.81
N ALA A 8 -5.46 11.85 -3.54
CA ALA A 8 -4.56 12.21 -2.44
C ALA A 8 -3.28 11.35 -2.48
N ILE A 9 -3.42 10.06 -2.73
CA ILE A 9 -2.28 9.14 -2.88
C ILE A 9 -1.48 9.49 -4.13
N TYR A 10 -2.17 9.60 -5.26
CA TYR A 10 -1.55 9.87 -6.56
C TYR A 10 -0.69 11.12 -6.55
N LYS A 11 -1.16 12.20 -5.93
CA LYS A 11 -0.41 13.45 -5.85
C LYS A 11 0.89 13.34 -5.07
N GLN A 12 0.98 12.44 -4.12
CA GLN A 12 2.17 12.25 -3.29
C GLN A 12 3.19 11.31 -3.93
N MET A 13 2.80 10.58 -4.95
CA MET A 13 3.69 9.66 -5.66
C MET A 13 4.61 10.42 -6.61
N GLU A 14 5.89 10.11 -6.58
CA GLU A 14 6.83 10.59 -7.58
C GLU A 14 6.63 9.85 -8.91
N ILE A 15 6.68 10.55 -10.01
CA ILE A 15 6.54 9.94 -11.34
C ILE A 15 7.69 8.96 -11.58
N GLY A 16 7.37 7.76 -12.01
CA GLY A 16 8.36 6.73 -12.35
C GLY A 16 8.89 5.92 -11.17
N LYS A 17 8.56 6.30 -9.93
CA LYS A 17 8.98 5.55 -8.75
C LYS A 17 7.97 4.47 -8.41
N ALA A 18 8.45 3.27 -8.09
CA ALA A 18 7.60 2.16 -7.67
C ALA A 18 7.31 2.23 -6.18
N TYR A 19 6.05 2.05 -5.83
CA TYR A 19 5.56 2.01 -4.45
C TYR A 19 4.78 0.73 -4.22
N SER A 20 5.09 0.00 -3.17
CA SER A 20 4.22 -1.08 -2.72
C SER A 20 2.94 -0.50 -2.09
N THR A 21 1.92 -1.34 -1.91
CA THR A 21 0.71 -0.90 -1.21
C THR A 21 1.03 -0.45 0.21
N ALA A 22 1.97 -1.13 0.88
CA ALA A 22 2.42 -0.73 2.21
C ALA A 22 3.13 0.63 2.18
N ASP A 23 3.93 0.92 1.16
CA ASP A 23 4.57 2.23 0.99
C ASP A 23 3.52 3.33 0.84
N LEU A 24 2.47 3.08 0.06
CA LEU A 24 1.39 4.04 -0.14
C LEU A 24 0.59 4.29 1.14
N SER A 25 0.44 3.27 1.98
CA SER A 25 -0.22 3.45 3.28
C SER A 25 0.58 4.40 4.18
N ARG A 26 1.89 4.35 4.11
CA ARG A 26 2.76 5.27 4.85
C ARG A 26 2.71 6.70 4.26
N LEU A 27 2.62 6.82 2.94
CA LEU A 27 2.50 8.13 2.29
C LEU A 27 1.25 8.88 2.71
N ILE A 28 0.10 8.19 2.70
CA ILE A 28 -1.16 8.83 3.06
C ILE A 28 -1.31 8.99 4.58
N GLY A 29 -0.70 8.08 5.35
CA GLY A 29 -0.67 8.15 6.80
C GLY A 29 -2.05 8.34 7.43
N ASP A 30 -2.15 9.27 8.37
CA ASP A 30 -3.40 9.55 9.07
C ASP A 30 -4.48 10.13 8.16
N ASP A 31 -4.11 10.70 7.02
CA ASP A 31 -5.08 11.23 6.06
C ASP A 31 -6.00 10.15 5.49
N TYR A 32 -5.59 8.89 5.55
CA TYR A 32 -6.42 7.77 5.13
C TYR A 32 -7.82 7.83 5.74
N TYR A 33 -7.90 8.12 7.03
CA TYR A 33 -9.18 8.11 7.75
C TYR A 33 -10.11 9.25 7.38
N LYS A 34 -9.62 10.27 6.69
CA LYS A 34 -10.47 11.35 6.17
C LYS A 34 -11.38 10.90 5.03
N TYR A 35 -11.04 9.79 4.38
CA TYR A 35 -11.74 9.29 3.20
C TYR A 35 -12.57 8.05 3.48
N ILE A 36 -12.56 7.54 4.72
CA ILE A 36 -13.29 6.35 5.12
C ILE A 36 -14.57 6.76 5.86
N PRO A 37 -15.72 6.15 5.54
CA PRO A 37 -16.92 6.38 6.34
C PRO A 37 -16.68 6.09 7.82
N VAL A 38 -17.23 6.94 8.70
CA VAL A 38 -16.99 6.87 10.15
C VAL A 38 -17.32 5.49 10.72
N ASN A 39 -18.35 4.85 10.21
CA ASN A 39 -18.77 3.55 10.69
C ASN A 39 -17.81 2.41 10.34
N GLN A 40 -16.80 2.67 9.54
CA GLN A 40 -15.79 1.67 9.18
C GLN A 40 -14.50 1.80 9.99
N HIS A 41 -14.36 2.85 10.80
CA HIS A 41 -13.14 3.09 11.56
C HIS A 41 -12.99 2.19 12.80
N PRO A 42 -13.99 2.07 13.66
CA PRO A 42 -13.85 1.34 14.92
C PRO A 42 -13.75 -0.17 14.69
N GLY A 43 -12.89 -0.81 15.47
CA GLY A 43 -12.79 -2.27 15.49
C GLY A 43 -12.16 -2.90 14.27
N GLN A 44 -11.56 -2.12 13.38
CA GLN A 44 -10.88 -2.66 12.20
C GLN A 44 -9.53 -3.25 12.57
N PRO A 45 -9.18 -4.44 12.04
CA PRO A 45 -7.86 -5.00 12.24
C PRO A 45 -6.78 -4.10 11.67
N ASP A 46 -5.66 -4.01 12.35
CA ASP A 46 -4.53 -3.20 11.90
C ASP A 46 -4.05 -3.66 10.51
N GLY A 47 -3.86 -2.69 9.63
CA GLY A 47 -3.20 -2.86 8.34
C GLY A 47 -4.07 -3.40 7.21
N TYR A 48 -4.86 -4.44 7.45
CA TYR A 48 -5.58 -5.09 6.36
C TYR A 48 -6.60 -4.20 5.66
N PRO A 49 -7.52 -3.51 6.35
CA PRO A 49 -8.48 -2.65 5.69
C PRO A 49 -7.83 -1.48 4.95
N VAL A 50 -6.74 -0.95 5.50
CA VAL A 50 -5.98 0.12 4.88
C VAL A 50 -5.39 -0.34 3.57
N SER A 51 -4.72 -1.48 3.55
CA SER A 51 -4.11 -2.02 2.33
C SER A 51 -5.15 -2.31 1.25
N LYS A 52 -6.28 -2.89 1.63
CA LYS A 52 -7.36 -3.17 0.69
C LYS A 52 -7.95 -1.89 0.12
N GLY A 53 -8.23 -0.91 0.96
CA GLY A 53 -8.78 0.38 0.53
C GLY A 53 -7.85 1.10 -0.43
N ILE A 54 -6.56 1.11 -0.14
CA ILE A 54 -5.55 1.73 -0.99
C ILE A 54 -5.46 1.00 -2.33
N SER A 55 -5.45 -0.33 -2.32
CA SER A 55 -5.41 -1.13 -3.55
C SER A 55 -6.61 -0.84 -4.43
N ASP A 56 -7.82 -0.81 -3.87
CA ASP A 56 -9.04 -0.52 -4.62
C ASP A 56 -8.98 0.87 -5.25
N GLU A 57 -8.50 1.87 -4.52
CA GLU A 57 -8.36 3.23 -5.03
C GLU A 57 -7.28 3.33 -6.12
N MET A 58 -6.17 2.62 -5.96
CA MET A 58 -5.10 2.63 -6.95
C MET A 58 -5.51 1.96 -8.26
N TRP A 59 -6.38 0.95 -8.22
CA TRP A 59 -6.94 0.37 -9.45
C TRP A 59 -7.74 1.40 -10.24
N LYS A 60 -8.43 2.32 -9.57
CA LYS A 60 -9.12 3.42 -10.26
C LYS A 60 -8.12 4.32 -10.99
N VAL A 61 -6.98 4.60 -10.38
CA VAL A 61 -5.92 5.41 -10.98
C VAL A 61 -5.31 4.70 -12.20
N VAL A 62 -5.06 3.40 -12.09
CA VAL A 62 -4.55 2.58 -13.20
C VAL A 62 -5.55 2.55 -14.34
N ASN A 63 -6.82 2.30 -14.04
CA ASN A 63 -7.88 2.22 -15.05
C ASN A 63 -8.11 3.57 -15.76
N ALA A 64 -7.82 4.67 -15.08
CA ALA A 64 -7.89 6.00 -15.67
C ALA A 64 -6.65 6.37 -16.53
N GLY A 65 -5.62 5.52 -16.54
CA GLY A 65 -4.43 5.73 -17.36
C GLY A 65 -3.34 6.59 -16.71
N PHE A 66 -3.41 6.82 -15.40
CA PHE A 66 -2.44 7.67 -14.67
C PHE A 66 -1.36 6.88 -13.93
N ALA A 67 -1.49 5.57 -13.85
CA ALA A 67 -0.52 4.72 -13.18
C ALA A 67 -0.44 3.35 -13.85
N LYS A 68 0.67 2.67 -13.61
CA LYS A 68 0.88 1.26 -13.98
C LYS A 68 1.02 0.43 -12.72
N THR A 69 0.78 -0.86 -12.84
CA THR A 69 0.94 -1.79 -11.72
C THR A 69 1.57 -3.09 -12.20
N TYR A 70 2.35 -3.71 -11.32
CA TYR A 70 2.94 -5.02 -11.55
C TYR A 70 3.13 -5.73 -10.22
N THR A 71 3.37 -7.03 -10.28
CA THR A 71 3.72 -7.82 -9.11
C THR A 71 5.15 -8.32 -9.20
N LYS A 72 5.76 -8.51 -8.04
CA LYS A 72 7.11 -9.05 -7.94
C LYS A 72 7.15 -10.04 -6.77
N LYS A 73 7.82 -11.17 -6.97
CA LYS A 73 8.06 -12.10 -5.88
C LYS A 73 9.27 -11.63 -5.08
N GLU A 74 9.09 -11.59 -3.76
CA GLU A 74 10.17 -11.25 -2.83
C GLU A 74 10.21 -12.29 -1.72
N THR A 75 11.42 -12.71 -1.36
CA THR A 75 11.65 -13.62 -0.25
C THR A 75 12.01 -12.80 0.97
N LEU A 76 11.18 -12.88 2.00
CA LEU A 76 11.37 -12.13 3.23
C LEU A 76 11.67 -13.08 4.39
N ALA A 77 12.62 -12.67 5.23
CA ALA A 77 12.97 -13.42 6.43
C ALA A 77 11.83 -13.35 7.46
N ASN A 78 11.54 -14.49 8.08
CA ASN A 78 10.59 -14.55 9.17
C ASN A 78 11.30 -14.18 10.47
N VAL A 79 11.06 -12.95 10.93
CA VAL A 79 11.76 -12.39 12.11
C VAL A 79 10.92 -12.39 13.37
N ARG A 80 9.66 -12.79 13.27
CA ARG A 80 8.75 -12.81 14.42
C ARG A 80 9.25 -13.80 15.47
N GLY A 81 9.40 -13.33 16.70
CA GLY A 81 9.87 -14.14 17.81
C GLY A 81 11.38 -14.31 17.88
N LEU A 82 12.14 -13.76 16.94
CA LEU A 82 13.60 -13.79 16.99
C LEU A 82 14.15 -12.76 17.95
N LYS A 83 15.23 -13.13 18.63
CA LYS A 83 15.98 -12.20 19.45
C LYS A 83 16.69 -11.19 18.56
N HIS A 84 16.89 -9.98 19.08
CA HIS A 84 17.65 -8.95 18.39
C HIS A 84 19.04 -9.49 18.01
N GLY A 85 19.41 -9.34 16.74
CA GLY A 85 20.68 -9.81 16.22
C GLY A 85 20.73 -11.30 15.84
N ALA A 86 19.65 -12.05 16.07
CA ALA A 86 19.58 -13.45 15.65
C ALA A 86 19.44 -13.57 14.13
N THR A 87 20.09 -14.58 13.56
CA THR A 87 19.96 -14.88 12.12
C THR A 87 18.64 -15.60 11.86
N PRO A 88 17.80 -15.08 10.93
CA PRO A 88 16.57 -15.76 10.55
C PRO A 88 16.86 -17.15 9.96
N LYS A 89 16.07 -18.14 10.38
CA LYS A 89 16.21 -19.53 9.89
C LYS A 89 15.16 -19.93 8.87
N SER A 90 14.10 -19.13 8.74
CA SER A 90 13.04 -19.40 7.77
C SER A 90 12.73 -18.16 6.96
N PHE A 91 12.24 -18.38 5.73
CA PHE A 91 11.92 -17.34 4.78
C PHE A 91 10.59 -17.69 4.14
N THR A 92 9.84 -16.64 3.78
CA THR A 92 8.57 -16.82 3.09
C THR A 92 8.60 -16.00 1.80
N ASP A 93 8.13 -16.60 0.71
CA ASP A 93 7.98 -15.93 -0.56
C ASP A 93 6.65 -15.20 -0.59
N TYR A 94 6.70 -13.92 -0.90
CA TYR A 94 5.52 -13.07 -1.05
C TYR A 94 5.44 -12.55 -2.47
N THR A 95 4.22 -12.39 -2.96
CA THR A 95 3.96 -11.65 -4.18
C THR A 95 3.52 -10.25 -3.78
N ILE A 96 4.35 -9.26 -4.07
CA ILE A 96 4.11 -7.87 -3.70
C ILE A 96 3.69 -7.09 -4.93
N ARG A 97 2.59 -6.35 -4.83
CA ARG A 97 2.14 -5.47 -5.89
C ARG A 97 2.75 -4.09 -5.72
N TYR A 98 3.23 -3.56 -6.84
CA TYR A 98 3.79 -2.23 -6.94
C TYR A 98 2.94 -1.35 -7.85
N TRP A 99 2.95 -0.07 -7.57
CA TRP A 99 2.24 0.95 -8.30
C TRP A 99 3.23 2.04 -8.73
N VAL A 100 3.11 2.48 -9.97
CA VAL A 100 4.02 3.48 -10.56
C VAL A 100 3.19 4.58 -11.20
N ARG A 101 3.37 5.80 -10.73
CA ARG A 101 2.74 6.97 -11.35
C ARG A 101 3.42 7.26 -12.69
N THR A 102 2.62 7.41 -13.75
CA THR A 102 3.13 7.63 -15.11
C THR A 102 2.99 9.07 -15.60
N ARG A 103 2.21 9.88 -14.94
CA ARG A 103 1.96 11.25 -15.36
C ARG A 103 2.09 12.24 -14.21
#